data_ecfa76c1fd7cce569af242e879973e4e
#
_entry.id   ecfa76c1fd7cce569af242e879973e4e
#
_cell.length_a   1.000
_cell.length_b   1.000
_cell.length_c   1.000
_cell.angle_alpha   90.00
_cell.angle_beta   90.00
_cell.angle_gamma   90.00
#
_symmetry.space_group_name_H-M   'P 1'
#
loop_
_entity.id
_entity.type
_entity.pdbx_description
1 polymer ?
#
loop_
_entity_poly.entity_id
_entity_poly.type
_entity_poly.pdbx_seq_one_letter_code
_entity_poly.pdbx_strand_id
1 'polypeptide(L)'
;MTAPLGWYRLILAVGVLVAGAALLARFGSPGDARRLDPIEYEVRSDFSHIRIRRQEDVRTLLFVGDSGEEIIESQIDLEQPHNLLLPYSRFMLVSYVIAPEQRRALIVGLGGGGMLHFLRHFDPDLKLDIVEIDPVVIRVADEFFDARADGNARIINQDALKFLQQEGEPYDVIYMDAFLGASDATDASGVPLHLKTAEFFKIVQARLNPRGLVVFNLHRHSNHDADIRAIQAAFPRIYRFGVPDRGNVIVAASMVKKRLEPETLDQRAAEFDQNSNAGFSFRELLRTAN
;
A
#
# COMPACT_ATOMS: atom_id res chain seq x y z
N MET A 1 -33.03 37.03 -54.22
CA MET A 1 -32.88 37.65 -52.87
C MET A 1 -32.13 36.64 -52.01
N THR A 2 -30.82 36.78 -51.93
CA THR A 2 -29.89 35.89 -51.25
C THR A 2 -29.57 36.46 -49.87
N ALA A 3 -29.90 35.76 -48.79
CA ALA A 3 -29.54 36.14 -47.42
C ALA A 3 -28.09 35.73 -47.14
N PRO A 4 -27.30 36.51 -46.39
CA PRO A 4 -25.87 36.29 -46.27
C PRO A 4 -25.55 35.28 -45.22
N LEU A 5 -24.67 34.31 -45.60
CA LEU A 5 -24.13 33.17 -44.83
C LEU A 5 -23.08 33.58 -43.78
N GLY A 6 -23.13 34.78 -43.22
CA GLY A 6 -22.05 35.34 -42.41
C GLY A 6 -22.15 35.14 -40.89
N TRP A 7 -23.34 34.90 -40.35
CA TRP A 7 -23.58 34.95 -38.89
C TRP A 7 -23.38 33.63 -38.15
N TYR A 8 -23.50 32.49 -38.83
CA TYR A 8 -23.30 31.18 -38.20
C TYR A 8 -21.83 30.83 -37.92
N ARG A 9 -20.89 31.43 -38.63
CA ARG A 9 -19.45 31.22 -38.41
C ARG A 9 -18.92 31.98 -37.18
N LEU A 10 -19.55 33.10 -36.81
CA LEU A 10 -19.13 33.91 -35.65
C LEU A 10 -19.59 33.30 -34.33
N ILE A 11 -20.77 32.65 -34.31
CA ILE A 11 -21.31 32.00 -33.10
C ILE A 11 -20.53 30.72 -32.76
N LEU A 12 -20.07 29.96 -33.76
CA LEU A 12 -19.25 28.77 -33.55
C LEU A 12 -17.85 29.13 -33.06
N ALA A 13 -17.26 30.24 -33.53
CA ALA A 13 -15.91 30.66 -33.08
C ALA A 13 -15.93 31.19 -31.63
N VAL A 14 -16.98 31.86 -31.20
CA VAL A 14 -17.12 32.35 -29.81
C VAL A 14 -17.43 31.19 -28.84
N GLY A 15 -18.24 30.21 -29.28
CA GLY A 15 -18.53 29.01 -28.48
C GLY A 15 -17.29 28.11 -28.21
N VAL A 16 -16.43 27.97 -29.19
CA VAL A 16 -15.16 27.19 -29.05
C VAL A 16 -14.14 27.93 -28.19
N LEU A 17 -14.10 29.29 -28.29
CA LEU A 17 -13.20 30.09 -27.42
C LEU A 17 -13.65 30.11 -25.95
N VAL A 18 -14.95 30.13 -25.68
CA VAL A 18 -15.45 30.07 -24.30
C VAL A 18 -15.33 28.68 -23.70
N ALA A 19 -15.52 27.62 -24.49
CA ALA A 19 -15.28 26.25 -24.06
C ALA A 19 -13.77 25.95 -23.84
N GLY A 20 -12.89 26.50 -24.68
CA GLY A 20 -11.45 26.42 -24.52
C GLY A 20 -10.92 27.17 -23.29
N ALA A 21 -11.45 28.35 -22.99
CA ALA A 21 -11.09 29.12 -21.80
C ALA A 21 -11.61 28.49 -20.51
N ALA A 22 -12.78 27.84 -20.51
CA ALA A 22 -13.30 27.11 -19.36
C ALA A 22 -12.53 25.79 -19.10
N LEU A 23 -11.94 25.18 -20.13
CA LEU A 23 -11.10 23.98 -19.97
C LEU A 23 -9.66 24.34 -19.51
N LEU A 24 -9.12 25.50 -19.95
CA LEU A 24 -7.81 25.99 -19.50
C LEU A 24 -7.82 26.53 -18.06
N ALA A 25 -8.97 26.95 -17.54
CA ALA A 25 -9.12 27.37 -16.15
C ALA A 25 -9.12 26.18 -15.16
N ARG A 26 -9.14 24.93 -15.65
CA ARG A 26 -8.99 23.70 -14.82
C ARG A 26 -7.57 23.14 -14.80
N PHE A 27 -6.70 23.62 -15.69
CA PHE A 27 -5.27 23.35 -15.62
C PHE A 27 -4.62 24.65 -15.13
N GLY A 28 -4.22 24.68 -13.85
CA GLY A 28 -3.60 25.82 -13.21
C GLY A 28 -2.51 26.43 -14.10
N SER A 29 -2.37 27.74 -14.07
CA SER A 29 -1.36 28.50 -14.81
C SER A 29 0.03 27.90 -14.60
N PRO A 30 0.92 27.88 -15.62
CA PRO A 30 2.30 27.41 -15.49
C PRO A 30 3.14 28.44 -14.69
N GLY A 31 2.81 28.61 -13.42
CA GLY A 31 3.40 29.56 -12.49
C GLY A 31 3.02 29.32 -11.04
N ASP A 32 2.04 28.45 -10.76
CA ASP A 32 1.81 27.94 -9.41
C ASP A 32 2.94 26.96 -9.08
N ALA A 33 4.03 27.50 -8.50
CA ALA A 33 4.92 26.70 -7.68
C ALA A 33 3.98 25.98 -6.68
N ARG A 34 3.81 24.65 -6.82
CA ARG A 34 3.04 23.85 -5.88
C ARG A 34 3.54 24.23 -4.50
N ARG A 35 2.74 24.97 -3.73
CA ARG A 35 3.05 25.20 -2.34
C ARG A 35 3.13 23.83 -1.72
N LEU A 36 4.32 23.41 -1.34
CA LEU A 36 4.49 22.19 -0.58
C LEU A 36 3.67 22.37 0.70
N ASP A 37 2.90 21.34 1.03
CA ASP A 37 2.12 21.32 2.26
C ASP A 37 3.03 21.64 3.45
N PRO A 38 2.56 22.35 4.48
CA PRO A 38 3.38 22.71 5.62
C PRO A 38 3.97 21.46 6.30
N ILE A 39 5.22 21.55 6.71
CA ILE A 39 5.86 20.54 7.55
C ILE A 39 5.31 20.70 8.96
N GLU A 40 4.60 19.67 9.46
CA GLU A 40 4.14 19.62 10.85
C GLU A 40 5.26 19.12 11.79
N TYR A 41 6.06 18.17 11.30
CA TYR A 41 7.10 17.54 12.11
C TYR A 41 8.22 16.99 11.22
N GLU A 42 9.42 16.96 11.76
CA GLU A 42 10.60 16.40 11.09
C GLU A 42 11.56 15.81 12.11
N VAL A 43 12.05 14.59 11.84
CA VAL A 43 12.96 13.87 12.74
C VAL A 43 13.83 12.89 11.95
N ARG A 44 15.03 12.61 12.47
CA ARG A 44 15.90 11.53 12.00
C ARG A 44 15.94 10.42 13.03
N SER A 45 15.89 9.18 12.53
CA SER A 45 16.17 7.97 13.30
C SER A 45 17.46 7.31 12.79
N ASP A 46 17.80 6.15 13.34
CA ASP A 46 18.89 5.32 12.82
C ASP A 46 18.53 4.63 11.49
N PHE A 47 17.25 4.68 11.08
CA PHE A 47 16.72 3.97 9.91
C PHE A 47 16.27 4.91 8.80
N SER A 48 15.71 6.08 9.14
CA SER A 48 15.08 6.95 8.16
C SER A 48 15.10 8.42 8.59
N HIS A 49 15.06 9.31 7.61
CA HIS A 49 14.76 10.72 7.82
C HIS A 49 13.27 10.92 7.55
N ILE A 50 12.49 11.16 8.58
CA ILE A 50 11.03 11.18 8.56
C ILE A 50 10.57 12.64 8.53
N ARG A 51 9.60 12.93 7.67
CA ARG A 51 8.89 14.21 7.60
C ARG A 51 7.40 13.99 7.59
N ILE A 52 6.65 14.80 8.37
CA ILE A 52 5.20 14.80 8.38
C ILE A 52 4.71 16.08 7.72
N ARG A 53 3.84 15.95 6.74
CA ARG A 53 3.12 17.07 6.13
C ARG A 53 1.62 16.89 6.31
N ARG A 54 0.90 18.01 6.38
CA ARG A 54 -0.55 18.01 6.46
C ARG A 54 -1.13 18.94 5.42
N GLN A 55 -2.12 18.43 4.68
CA GLN A 55 -2.96 19.20 3.80
C GLN A 55 -4.43 18.93 4.17
N GLU A 56 -5.11 19.92 4.74
CA GLU A 56 -6.47 19.78 5.26
C GLU A 56 -6.56 18.58 6.23
N ASP A 57 -7.37 17.58 5.88
CA ASP A 57 -7.57 16.37 6.68
C ASP A 57 -6.66 15.20 6.28
N VAL A 58 -5.78 15.39 5.30
CA VAL A 58 -4.81 14.36 4.89
C VAL A 58 -3.46 14.64 5.53
N ARG A 59 -2.97 13.68 6.29
CA ARG A 59 -1.62 13.67 6.85
C ARG A 59 -0.75 12.66 6.12
N THR A 60 0.44 13.08 5.74
CA THR A 60 1.39 12.29 4.96
C THR A 60 2.68 12.09 5.73
N LEU A 61 3.10 10.84 5.87
CA LEU A 61 4.42 10.44 6.32
C LEU A 61 5.32 10.26 5.10
N LEU A 62 6.48 10.89 5.13
CA LEU A 62 7.46 10.91 4.05
C LEU A 62 8.81 10.46 4.57
N PHE A 63 9.53 9.68 3.77
CA PHE A 63 10.97 9.55 3.93
C PHE A 63 11.68 10.59 3.05
N VAL A 64 12.70 11.21 3.60
CA VAL A 64 13.49 12.26 2.94
C VAL A 64 14.84 11.67 2.59
N GLY A 65 15.13 11.58 1.30
CA GLY A 65 16.43 11.13 0.81
C GLY A 65 17.53 12.16 0.96
N ASP A 66 18.78 11.77 0.66
CA ASP A 66 19.96 12.59 0.86
C ASP A 66 19.98 13.89 0.03
N SER A 67 19.36 13.87 -1.13
CA SER A 67 19.21 15.06 -1.99
C SER A 67 18.00 15.94 -1.60
N GLY A 68 17.23 15.52 -0.57
CA GLY A 68 16.03 16.20 -0.10
C GLY A 68 14.74 15.80 -0.82
N GLU A 69 14.79 14.77 -1.69
CA GLU A 69 13.60 14.19 -2.29
C GLU A 69 12.70 13.56 -1.24
N GLU A 70 11.39 13.74 -1.41
CA GLU A 70 10.38 13.21 -0.51
C GLU A 70 9.68 12.01 -1.14
N ILE A 71 9.71 10.88 -0.43
CA ILE A 71 9.05 9.63 -0.82
C ILE A 71 7.87 9.42 0.12
N ILE A 72 6.66 9.27 -0.45
CA ILE A 72 5.45 9.02 0.34
C ILE A 72 5.46 7.58 0.82
N GLU A 73 5.49 7.40 2.15
CA GLU A 73 5.41 6.09 2.80
C GLU A 73 4.00 5.80 3.31
N SER A 74 3.27 6.82 3.77
CA SER A 74 1.92 6.64 4.27
C SER A 74 1.09 7.90 4.11
N GLN A 75 -0.21 7.74 3.87
CA GLN A 75 -1.20 8.83 3.88
C GLN A 75 -2.44 8.38 4.63
N ILE A 76 -2.93 9.23 5.54
CA ILE A 76 -4.13 8.97 6.34
C ILE A 76 -5.09 10.14 6.22
N ASP A 77 -6.35 9.84 5.98
CA ASP A 77 -7.47 10.74 6.17
C ASP A 77 -7.80 10.80 7.68
N LEU A 78 -7.62 11.95 8.31
CA LEU A 78 -7.78 12.10 9.76
C LEU A 78 -9.24 12.01 10.21
N GLU A 79 -10.20 12.26 9.32
CA GLU A 79 -11.62 12.09 9.60
C GLU A 79 -12.07 10.64 9.40
N GLN A 80 -11.44 9.92 8.46
CA GLN A 80 -11.74 8.53 8.15
C GLN A 80 -10.44 7.70 8.05
N PRO A 81 -9.74 7.43 9.16
CA PRO A 81 -8.43 6.79 9.15
C PRO A 81 -8.41 5.38 8.52
N HIS A 82 -9.57 4.73 8.47
CA HIS A 82 -9.74 3.42 7.83
C HIS A 82 -9.81 3.50 6.28
N ASN A 83 -9.92 4.68 5.69
CA ASN A 83 -9.85 4.84 4.24
C ASN A 83 -8.42 4.66 3.74
N LEU A 84 -8.19 3.67 2.91
CA LEU A 84 -6.87 3.43 2.30
C LEU A 84 -6.66 4.42 1.15
N LEU A 85 -5.88 5.48 1.38
CA LEU A 85 -5.60 6.51 0.38
C LEU A 85 -4.58 6.06 -0.66
N LEU A 86 -3.56 5.29 -0.25
CA LEU A 86 -2.56 4.77 -1.17
C LEU A 86 -3.08 3.51 -1.89
N PRO A 87 -3.13 3.50 -3.23
CA PRO A 87 -3.72 2.39 -3.98
C PRO A 87 -3.11 1.02 -3.66
N TYR A 88 -1.79 0.93 -3.45
CA TYR A 88 -1.14 -0.34 -3.20
C TYR A 88 -1.68 -1.05 -1.96
N SER A 89 -2.03 -0.32 -0.90
CA SER A 89 -2.53 -0.91 0.34
C SER A 89 -3.88 -1.60 0.15
N ARG A 90 -4.73 -1.11 -0.77
CA ARG A 90 -5.96 -1.81 -1.17
C ARG A 90 -5.63 -3.14 -1.84
N PHE A 91 -4.62 -3.17 -2.73
CA PHE A 91 -4.17 -4.40 -3.39
C PHE A 91 -3.56 -5.42 -2.44
N MET A 92 -2.99 -5.01 -1.30
CA MET A 92 -2.54 -5.94 -0.26
C MET A 92 -3.69 -6.81 0.26
N LEU A 93 -4.93 -6.30 0.24
CA LEU A 93 -6.12 -6.97 0.74
C LEU A 93 -6.72 -8.02 -0.23
N VAL A 94 -6.09 -8.29 -1.39
CA VAL A 94 -6.40 -9.46 -2.21
C VAL A 94 -6.26 -10.77 -1.41
N SER A 95 -5.56 -10.72 -0.28
CA SER A 95 -5.47 -11.82 0.69
C SER A 95 -6.84 -12.36 1.08
N TYR A 96 -7.84 -11.50 1.30
CA TYR A 96 -9.20 -11.92 1.65
C TYR A 96 -9.89 -12.68 0.52
N VAL A 97 -9.62 -12.33 -0.74
CA VAL A 97 -10.16 -13.08 -1.89
C VAL A 97 -9.49 -14.45 -2.04
N ILE A 98 -8.16 -14.51 -1.81
CA ILE A 98 -7.38 -15.75 -1.97
C ILE A 98 -7.60 -16.68 -0.76
N ALA A 99 -7.58 -16.16 0.46
CA ALA A 99 -7.72 -16.86 1.73
C ALA A 99 -8.72 -16.13 2.64
N PRO A 100 -10.06 -16.31 2.46
CA PRO A 100 -11.08 -15.50 3.11
C PRO A 100 -11.20 -15.73 4.63
N GLU A 101 -10.74 -16.87 5.13
CA GLU A 101 -10.81 -17.21 6.55
C GLU A 101 -9.50 -16.82 7.25
N GLN A 102 -9.37 -15.55 7.62
CA GLN A 102 -8.20 -15.04 8.34
C GLN A 102 -8.57 -14.76 9.79
N ARG A 103 -7.82 -15.31 10.73
CA ARG A 103 -8.02 -15.11 12.19
C ARG A 103 -6.82 -14.44 12.83
N ARG A 104 -5.64 -14.56 12.21
CA ARG A 104 -4.41 -14.01 12.70
C ARG A 104 -3.55 -13.49 11.55
N ALA A 105 -3.20 -12.23 11.62
CA ALA A 105 -2.36 -11.56 10.63
C ALA A 105 -1.10 -10.97 11.26
N LEU A 106 -0.04 -10.87 10.45
CA LEU A 106 1.16 -10.11 10.75
C LEU A 106 1.32 -9.02 9.68
N ILE A 107 1.57 -7.79 10.11
CA ILE A 107 2.09 -6.73 9.24
C ILE A 107 3.56 -6.51 9.58
N VAL A 108 4.43 -6.52 8.59
CA VAL A 108 5.83 -6.12 8.69
C VAL A 108 5.96 -4.73 8.10
N GLY A 109 6.25 -3.76 8.95
CA GLY A 109 6.17 -2.33 8.68
C GLY A 109 4.89 -1.70 9.23
N LEU A 110 4.98 -0.51 9.80
CA LEU A 110 3.85 0.23 10.36
C LEU A 110 3.50 1.47 9.52
N GLY A 111 4.51 2.25 9.14
CA GLY A 111 4.31 3.55 8.52
C GLY A 111 3.41 4.46 9.37
N GLY A 112 2.41 5.09 8.78
CA GLY A 112 1.36 5.83 9.50
C GLY A 112 0.18 4.97 9.97
N GLY A 113 0.26 3.63 9.86
CA GLY A 113 -0.76 2.73 10.38
C GLY A 113 -2.02 2.57 9.52
N GLY A 114 -2.01 2.93 8.24
CA GLY A 114 -3.19 2.82 7.38
C GLY A 114 -3.79 1.41 7.32
N MET A 115 -2.95 0.37 7.18
CA MET A 115 -3.39 -1.02 7.21
C MET A 115 -3.97 -1.42 8.59
N LEU A 116 -3.41 -0.91 9.68
CA LEU A 116 -3.92 -1.14 11.04
C LEU A 116 -5.33 -0.56 11.20
N HIS A 117 -5.53 0.71 10.82
CA HIS A 117 -6.84 1.37 10.90
C HIS A 117 -7.89 0.65 10.04
N PHE A 118 -7.50 0.29 8.80
CA PHE A 118 -8.39 -0.43 7.90
C PHE A 118 -8.80 -1.79 8.49
N LEU A 119 -7.84 -2.62 8.87
CA LEU A 119 -8.13 -3.99 9.33
C LEU A 119 -8.95 -4.01 10.62
N ARG A 120 -8.72 -3.08 11.54
CA ARG A 120 -9.56 -2.93 12.74
C ARG A 120 -11.01 -2.59 12.42
N HIS A 121 -11.23 -1.77 11.40
CA HIS A 121 -12.57 -1.39 10.97
C HIS A 121 -13.26 -2.50 10.16
N PHE A 122 -12.49 -3.14 9.26
CA PHE A 122 -12.98 -4.12 8.30
C PHE A 122 -13.19 -5.51 8.92
N ASP A 123 -12.27 -5.93 9.78
CA ASP A 123 -12.24 -7.26 10.41
C ASP A 123 -11.84 -7.14 11.89
N PRO A 124 -12.75 -6.65 12.76
CA PRO A 124 -12.45 -6.33 14.15
C PRO A 124 -12.08 -7.55 15.01
N ASP A 125 -12.40 -8.77 14.58
CA ASP A 125 -12.05 -10.01 15.27
C ASP A 125 -10.66 -10.54 14.90
N LEU A 126 -10.01 -9.98 13.86
CA LEU A 126 -8.68 -10.37 13.42
C LEU A 126 -7.65 -10.05 14.50
N LYS A 127 -6.89 -11.07 14.94
CA LYS A 127 -5.71 -10.86 15.79
C LYS A 127 -4.57 -10.33 14.92
N LEU A 128 -4.09 -9.14 15.24
CA LEU A 128 -3.13 -8.41 14.42
C LEU A 128 -1.84 -8.13 15.19
N ASP A 129 -0.74 -8.67 14.70
CA ASP A 129 0.61 -8.29 15.12
C ASP A 129 1.21 -7.35 14.08
N ILE A 130 1.83 -6.26 14.52
CA ILE A 130 2.56 -5.32 13.66
C ILE A 130 4.00 -5.26 14.17
N VAL A 131 4.95 -5.55 13.30
CA VAL A 131 6.38 -5.49 13.62
C VAL A 131 7.00 -4.32 12.89
N GLU A 132 7.55 -3.38 13.65
CA GLU A 132 8.23 -2.18 13.16
C GLU A 132 9.61 -2.09 13.78
N ILE A 133 10.64 -1.91 12.94
CA ILE A 133 12.02 -1.86 13.39
C ILE A 133 12.37 -0.50 14.00
N ASP A 134 11.79 0.57 13.47
CA ASP A 134 12.09 1.94 13.86
C ASP A 134 11.19 2.42 15.01
N PRO A 135 11.71 2.58 16.24
CA PRO A 135 10.93 3.10 17.36
C PRO A 135 10.43 4.54 17.13
N VAL A 136 11.09 5.29 16.25
CA VAL A 136 10.66 6.65 15.90
C VAL A 136 9.41 6.60 15.02
N VAL A 137 9.33 5.65 14.08
CA VAL A 137 8.12 5.43 13.28
C VAL A 137 6.95 5.06 14.19
N ILE A 138 7.15 4.16 15.18
CA ILE A 138 6.10 3.78 16.15
C ILE A 138 5.58 5.01 16.92
N ARG A 139 6.50 5.83 17.44
CA ARG A 139 6.13 7.06 18.15
C ARG A 139 5.37 8.04 17.25
N VAL A 140 5.86 8.27 16.05
CA VAL A 140 5.24 9.17 15.06
C VAL A 140 3.86 8.66 14.65
N ALA A 141 3.71 7.34 14.46
CA ALA A 141 2.44 6.71 14.15
C ALA A 141 1.39 6.92 15.25
N ASP A 142 1.79 6.80 16.51
CA ASP A 142 0.91 7.08 17.65
C ASP A 142 0.57 8.57 17.75
N GLU A 143 1.58 9.46 17.74
CA GLU A 143 1.41 10.90 18.00
C GLU A 143 0.66 11.63 16.89
N PHE A 144 0.91 11.26 15.63
CA PHE A 144 0.39 12.01 14.46
C PHE A 144 -0.72 11.27 13.71
N PHE A 145 -0.81 9.95 13.79
CA PHE A 145 -1.73 9.15 12.99
C PHE A 145 -2.70 8.32 13.83
N ASP A 146 -2.68 8.45 15.16
CA ASP A 146 -3.51 7.67 16.09
C ASP A 146 -3.37 6.14 15.91
N ALA A 147 -2.23 5.70 15.38
CA ALA A 147 -1.93 4.30 15.11
C ALA A 147 -1.22 3.67 16.31
N ARG A 148 -1.97 3.10 17.23
CA ARG A 148 -1.47 2.54 18.49
C ARG A 148 -1.97 1.12 18.73
N ALA A 149 -1.27 0.39 19.61
CA ALA A 149 -1.72 -0.92 20.08
C ALA A 149 -3.03 -0.79 20.85
N ASP A 150 -4.04 -1.58 20.46
CA ASP A 150 -5.37 -1.55 21.03
C ASP A 150 -6.14 -2.83 20.68
N GLY A 151 -7.02 -3.30 21.58
CA GLY A 151 -7.87 -4.45 21.35
C GLY A 151 -7.09 -5.70 20.93
N ASN A 152 -7.36 -6.18 19.70
CA ASN A 152 -6.73 -7.35 19.11
C ASN A 152 -5.41 -7.05 18.38
N ALA A 153 -4.94 -5.79 18.36
CA ALA A 153 -3.73 -5.37 17.67
C ALA A 153 -2.57 -5.11 18.64
N ARG A 154 -1.38 -5.61 18.32
CA ARG A 154 -0.14 -5.37 19.06
C ARG A 154 0.92 -4.78 18.13
N ILE A 155 1.60 -3.74 18.58
CA ILE A 155 2.76 -3.15 17.89
C ILE A 155 4.01 -3.60 18.62
N ILE A 156 4.97 -4.15 17.89
CA ILE A 156 6.18 -4.77 18.40
C ILE A 156 7.39 -4.09 17.76
N ASN A 157 8.22 -3.43 18.59
CA ASN A 157 9.45 -2.84 18.10
C ASN A 157 10.55 -3.89 18.00
N GLN A 158 10.73 -4.44 16.81
CA GLN A 158 11.73 -5.47 16.55
C GLN A 158 12.03 -5.56 15.05
N ASP A 159 13.22 -6.06 14.70
CA ASP A 159 13.54 -6.52 13.35
C ASP A 159 12.68 -7.73 12.96
N ALA A 160 12.08 -7.69 11.76
CA ALA A 160 11.13 -8.70 11.31
C ALA A 160 11.73 -10.10 11.17
N LEU A 161 13.00 -10.20 10.73
CA LEU A 161 13.70 -11.49 10.66
C LEU A 161 13.85 -12.10 12.05
N LYS A 162 14.31 -11.31 13.04
CA LYS A 162 14.46 -11.75 14.42
C LYS A 162 13.12 -12.15 15.04
N PHE A 163 12.06 -11.37 14.76
CA PHE A 163 10.71 -11.69 15.25
C PHE A 163 10.19 -13.01 14.68
N LEU A 164 10.33 -13.20 13.37
CA LEU A 164 9.84 -14.40 12.69
C LEU A 164 10.64 -15.66 13.05
N GLN A 165 11.89 -15.53 13.49
CA GLN A 165 12.72 -16.65 14.00
C GLN A 165 12.29 -17.14 15.40
N GLN A 166 11.54 -16.34 16.15
CA GLN A 166 11.04 -16.74 17.46
C GLN A 166 9.91 -17.75 17.33
N GLU A 167 9.74 -18.61 18.31
CA GLU A 167 8.56 -19.46 18.40
C GLU A 167 7.29 -18.65 18.61
N GLY A 168 6.20 -19.10 18.03
CA GLY A 168 4.90 -18.46 18.18
C GLY A 168 3.83 -19.11 17.31
N GLU A 169 2.59 -18.75 17.56
CA GLU A 169 1.46 -19.21 16.74
C GLU A 169 1.62 -18.77 15.28
N PRO A 170 1.32 -19.67 14.32
CA PRO A 170 1.39 -19.33 12.90
C PRO A 170 0.32 -18.31 12.50
N TYR A 171 0.56 -17.65 11.36
CA TYR A 171 -0.32 -16.64 10.77
C TYR A 171 -1.11 -17.21 9.59
N ASP A 172 -2.31 -16.72 9.39
CA ASP A 172 -3.09 -16.98 8.18
C ASP A 172 -2.62 -16.10 7.03
N VAL A 173 -2.21 -14.87 7.37
CA VAL A 173 -1.61 -13.94 6.41
C VAL A 173 -0.44 -13.17 7.03
N ILE A 174 0.60 -12.95 6.23
CA ILE A 174 1.71 -12.05 6.55
C ILE A 174 1.77 -10.98 5.45
N TYR A 175 1.65 -9.72 5.82
CA TYR A 175 1.80 -8.58 4.93
C TYR A 175 3.22 -8.03 5.05
N MET A 176 3.97 -8.08 3.95
CA MET A 176 5.34 -7.56 3.85
C MET A 176 5.29 -6.17 3.22
N ASP A 177 5.30 -5.14 4.06
CA ASP A 177 5.20 -3.73 3.68
C ASP A 177 6.31 -2.92 4.38
N ALA A 178 7.53 -3.42 4.32
CA ALA A 178 8.69 -2.88 5.02
C ALA A 178 9.62 -2.13 4.06
N PHE A 179 9.75 -0.84 4.30
CA PHE A 179 10.67 0.05 3.61
C PHE A 179 11.48 0.85 4.64
N LEU A 180 12.71 1.15 4.30
CA LEU A 180 13.62 1.98 5.09
C LEU A 180 14.23 3.06 4.21
N GLY A 181 14.84 4.04 4.80
CA GLY A 181 15.68 4.99 4.08
C GLY A 181 16.75 4.28 3.25
N ALA A 182 17.10 4.83 2.09
CA ALA A 182 18.10 4.26 1.19
C ALA A 182 19.45 4.07 1.92
N SER A 183 20.03 2.87 1.84
CA SER A 183 21.28 2.50 2.48
C SER A 183 21.91 1.29 1.79
N ASP A 184 23.14 0.92 2.17
CA ASP A 184 23.79 -0.32 1.70
C ASP A 184 23.06 -1.60 2.18
N ALA A 185 22.17 -1.48 3.17
CA ALA A 185 21.37 -2.60 3.67
C ALA A 185 20.01 -2.74 2.97
N THR A 186 19.66 -1.84 2.07
CA THR A 186 18.41 -1.84 1.29
C THR A 186 18.67 -1.98 -0.20
N ASP A 187 17.65 -2.43 -0.95
CA ASP A 187 17.68 -2.31 -2.41
C ASP A 187 17.34 -0.87 -2.86
N ALA A 188 17.33 -0.65 -4.16
CA ALA A 188 17.03 0.66 -4.75
C ALA A 188 15.60 1.17 -4.46
N SER A 189 14.71 0.33 -3.94
CA SER A 189 13.35 0.68 -3.55
C SER A 189 13.15 0.85 -2.05
N GLY A 190 14.20 0.67 -1.26
CA GLY A 190 14.16 0.76 0.21
C GLY A 190 13.83 -0.54 0.94
N VAL A 191 13.65 -1.66 0.22
CA VAL A 191 13.39 -2.96 0.87
C VAL A 191 14.68 -3.52 1.47
N PRO A 192 14.69 -3.90 2.78
CA PRO A 192 15.84 -4.50 3.41
C PRO A 192 16.29 -5.80 2.72
N LEU A 193 17.56 -5.88 2.32
CA LEU A 193 18.10 -7.02 1.55
C LEU A 193 17.96 -8.36 2.27
N HIS A 194 18.08 -8.38 3.60
CA HIS A 194 17.94 -9.60 4.39
C HIS A 194 16.52 -10.18 4.39
N LEU A 195 15.48 -9.37 4.04
CA LEU A 195 14.09 -9.81 3.89
C LEU A 195 13.78 -10.37 2.48
N LYS A 196 14.78 -10.51 1.62
CA LYS A 196 14.65 -11.01 0.23
C LYS A 196 15.40 -12.31 -0.02
N THR A 197 15.97 -12.92 1.02
CA THR A 197 16.78 -14.14 0.91
C THR A 197 15.93 -15.41 0.92
N ALA A 198 16.46 -16.50 0.34
CA ALA A 198 15.80 -17.79 0.39
C ALA A 198 15.63 -18.32 1.83
N GLU A 199 16.56 -18.01 2.72
CA GLU A 199 16.50 -18.33 4.15
C GLU A 199 15.33 -17.57 4.80
N PHE A 200 15.18 -16.29 4.51
CA PHE A 200 14.06 -15.51 5.01
C PHE A 200 12.71 -16.10 4.55
N PHE A 201 12.60 -16.48 3.29
CA PHE A 201 11.35 -17.08 2.80
C PHE A 201 11.03 -18.42 3.49
N LYS A 202 12.02 -19.24 3.84
CA LYS A 202 11.81 -20.45 4.65
C LYS A 202 11.30 -20.13 6.06
N ILE A 203 11.82 -19.06 6.67
CA ILE A 203 11.36 -18.58 7.99
C ILE A 203 9.91 -18.11 7.90
N VAL A 204 9.57 -17.33 6.87
CA VAL A 204 8.18 -16.90 6.61
C VAL A 204 7.25 -18.10 6.43
N GLN A 205 7.65 -19.10 5.62
CA GLN A 205 6.87 -20.32 5.44
C GLN A 205 6.62 -21.08 6.76
N ALA A 206 7.64 -21.18 7.62
CA ALA A 206 7.52 -21.83 8.92
C ALA A 206 6.57 -21.11 9.89
N ARG A 207 6.31 -19.81 9.66
CA ARG A 207 5.40 -18.97 10.43
C ARG A 207 4.00 -18.84 9.82
N LEU A 208 3.75 -19.49 8.68
CA LEU A 208 2.43 -19.55 8.04
C LEU A 208 1.68 -20.84 8.41
N ASN A 209 0.37 -20.71 8.56
CA ASN A 209 -0.52 -21.85 8.59
C ASN A 209 -0.40 -22.67 7.28
N PRO A 210 -0.77 -23.97 7.25
CA PRO A 210 -0.68 -24.78 6.03
C PRO A 210 -1.47 -24.24 4.82
N ARG A 211 -2.45 -23.38 5.05
CA ARG A 211 -3.22 -22.66 4.02
C ARG A 211 -2.91 -21.16 3.98
N GLY A 212 -1.86 -20.76 4.68
CA GLY A 212 -1.47 -19.37 4.86
C GLY A 212 -0.95 -18.72 3.59
N LEU A 213 -0.87 -17.41 3.64
CA LEU A 213 -0.52 -16.51 2.54
C LEU A 213 0.46 -15.47 3.01
N VAL A 214 1.45 -15.13 2.20
CA VAL A 214 2.25 -13.92 2.38
C VAL A 214 2.00 -12.97 1.22
N VAL A 215 1.80 -11.69 1.51
CA VAL A 215 1.55 -10.64 0.52
C VAL A 215 2.70 -9.66 0.57
N PHE A 216 3.44 -9.54 -0.53
CA PHE A 216 4.57 -8.65 -0.68
C PHE A 216 4.17 -7.39 -1.44
N ASN A 217 4.49 -6.22 -0.88
CA ASN A 217 4.51 -4.97 -1.61
C ASN A 217 5.90 -4.78 -2.23
N LEU A 218 5.98 -4.87 -3.56
CA LEU A 218 7.23 -4.69 -4.29
C LEU A 218 7.16 -3.42 -5.13
N HIS A 219 8.22 -2.61 -5.13
CA HIS A 219 8.38 -1.52 -6.08
C HIS A 219 9.13 -1.99 -7.33
N ARG A 220 8.80 -1.43 -8.49
CA ARG A 220 9.53 -1.69 -9.74
C ARG A 220 10.90 -1.02 -9.69
N HIS A 221 11.93 -1.82 -9.86
CA HIS A 221 13.32 -1.41 -9.99
C HIS A 221 14.07 -2.35 -10.93
N SER A 222 15.34 -2.12 -11.20
CA SER A 222 16.13 -2.89 -12.19
C SER A 222 16.14 -4.42 -11.94
N ASN A 223 16.07 -4.86 -10.68
CA ASN A 223 16.10 -6.28 -10.30
C ASN A 223 14.72 -6.84 -9.92
N HIS A 224 13.65 -6.10 -10.12
CA HIS A 224 12.28 -6.46 -9.75
C HIS A 224 11.86 -7.88 -10.20
N ASP A 225 12.18 -8.25 -11.46
CA ASP A 225 11.84 -9.58 -11.96
C ASP A 225 12.63 -10.70 -11.26
N ALA A 226 13.83 -10.42 -10.76
CA ALA A 226 14.60 -11.38 -9.96
C ALA A 226 13.94 -11.62 -8.61
N ASP A 227 13.42 -10.57 -7.97
CA ASP A 227 12.68 -10.68 -6.72
C ASP A 227 11.43 -11.54 -6.87
N ILE A 228 10.64 -11.31 -7.92
CA ILE A 228 9.46 -12.13 -8.22
C ILE A 228 9.85 -13.59 -8.46
N ARG A 229 10.93 -13.86 -9.21
CA ARG A 229 11.42 -15.24 -9.41
C ARG A 229 11.87 -15.90 -8.11
N ALA A 230 12.51 -15.17 -7.21
CA ALA A 230 12.92 -15.69 -5.90
C ALA A 230 11.71 -16.08 -5.04
N ILE A 231 10.66 -15.26 -5.01
CA ILE A 231 9.39 -15.58 -4.34
C ILE A 231 8.72 -16.79 -5.01
N GLN A 232 8.67 -16.81 -6.35
CA GLN A 232 8.08 -17.93 -7.10
C GLN A 232 8.82 -19.26 -6.87
N ALA A 233 10.14 -19.23 -6.69
CA ALA A 233 10.94 -20.41 -6.37
C ALA A 233 10.70 -20.91 -4.93
N ALA A 234 10.39 -20.00 -4.00
CA ALA A 234 10.15 -20.33 -2.61
C ALA A 234 8.72 -20.85 -2.37
N PHE A 235 7.71 -20.28 -2.96
CA PHE A 235 6.31 -20.59 -2.64
C PHE A 235 5.63 -21.45 -3.69
N PRO A 236 4.77 -22.41 -3.27
CA PRO A 236 4.06 -23.32 -4.17
C PRO A 236 3.20 -22.64 -5.22
N ARG A 237 2.67 -21.45 -4.90
CA ARG A 237 1.80 -20.67 -5.79
C ARG A 237 1.95 -19.17 -5.54
N ILE A 238 1.98 -18.38 -6.63
CA ILE A 238 1.92 -16.93 -6.56
C ILE A 238 0.78 -16.38 -7.43
N TYR A 239 0.28 -15.20 -7.02
CA TYR A 239 -0.63 -14.34 -7.75
C TYR A 239 -0.01 -12.96 -7.81
N ARG A 240 -0.03 -12.29 -8.97
CA ARG A 240 0.58 -10.97 -9.15
C ARG A 240 -0.47 -9.97 -9.55
N PHE A 241 -0.39 -8.77 -8.98
CA PHE A 241 -1.32 -7.67 -9.23
C PHE A 241 -0.52 -6.40 -9.48
N GLY A 242 -0.64 -5.82 -10.67
CA GLY A 242 -0.03 -4.53 -10.98
C GLY A 242 -0.88 -3.39 -10.42
N VAL A 243 -0.29 -2.51 -9.60
CA VAL A 243 -1.02 -1.35 -9.10
C VAL A 243 -1.06 -0.28 -10.20
N PRO A 244 -2.24 0.16 -10.68
CA PRO A 244 -2.35 1.18 -11.72
C PRO A 244 -1.68 2.49 -11.31
N ASP A 245 -1.03 3.16 -12.26
CA ASP A 245 -0.40 4.47 -12.12
C ASP A 245 0.63 4.59 -10.97
N ARG A 246 1.10 3.44 -10.47
CA ARG A 246 2.09 3.33 -9.40
C ARG A 246 3.20 2.36 -9.77
N GLY A 247 4.36 2.53 -9.17
CA GLY A 247 5.48 1.62 -9.35
C GLY A 247 5.36 0.28 -8.60
N ASN A 248 4.24 0.05 -7.89
CA ASN A 248 4.06 -1.13 -7.05
C ASN A 248 3.55 -2.34 -7.85
N VAL A 249 4.01 -3.52 -7.44
CA VAL A 249 3.44 -4.81 -7.81
C VAL A 249 3.20 -5.60 -6.52
N ILE A 250 1.96 -6.02 -6.31
CA ILE A 250 1.61 -6.87 -5.18
C ILE A 250 1.75 -8.33 -5.59
N VAL A 251 2.50 -9.10 -4.80
CA VAL A 251 2.69 -10.54 -5.00
C VAL A 251 2.13 -11.28 -3.80
N ALA A 252 1.03 -11.99 -4.02
CA ALA A 252 0.45 -12.87 -3.01
C ALA A 252 0.96 -14.30 -3.22
N ALA A 253 1.74 -14.82 -2.27
CA ALA A 253 2.39 -16.11 -2.33
C ALA A 253 1.75 -17.08 -1.33
N SER A 254 1.15 -18.16 -1.84
CA SER A 254 0.33 -19.10 -1.07
C SER A 254 1.06 -20.40 -0.77
N MET A 255 0.82 -20.95 0.42
CA MET A 255 1.23 -22.30 0.79
C MET A 255 0.40 -23.39 0.10
N VAL A 256 -0.73 -23.04 -0.49
CA VAL A 256 -1.62 -23.95 -1.23
C VAL A 256 -1.14 -24.15 -2.67
N LYS A 257 -0.83 -25.40 -3.06
CA LYS A 257 -0.33 -25.74 -4.42
C LYS A 257 -1.38 -25.50 -5.51
N LYS A 258 -2.66 -25.78 -5.22
CA LYS A 258 -3.74 -25.65 -6.20
C LYS A 258 -4.02 -24.16 -6.44
N ARG A 259 -3.98 -23.75 -7.72
CA ARG A 259 -4.41 -22.40 -8.11
C ARG A 259 -5.93 -22.30 -7.95
N LEU A 260 -6.41 -21.19 -7.47
CA LEU A 260 -7.84 -20.88 -7.51
C LEU A 260 -8.22 -20.53 -8.96
N GLU A 261 -9.35 -21.04 -9.39
CA GLU A 261 -9.91 -20.73 -10.71
C GLU A 261 -10.36 -19.25 -10.72
N PRO A 262 -10.24 -18.57 -11.88
CA PRO A 262 -10.63 -17.16 -12.00
C PRO A 262 -12.08 -16.92 -11.55
N GLU A 263 -12.98 -17.84 -11.86
CA GLU A 263 -14.40 -17.78 -11.47
C GLU A 263 -14.58 -17.82 -9.96
N THR A 264 -13.78 -18.64 -9.26
CA THR A 264 -13.79 -18.69 -7.78
C THR A 264 -13.30 -17.38 -7.16
N LEU A 265 -12.25 -16.78 -7.74
CA LEU A 265 -11.75 -15.48 -7.29
C LEU A 265 -12.79 -14.38 -7.52
N ASP A 266 -13.41 -14.33 -8.71
CA ASP A 266 -14.44 -13.35 -9.04
C ASP A 266 -15.68 -13.48 -8.14
N GLN A 267 -16.14 -14.72 -7.87
CA GLN A 267 -17.25 -14.97 -6.96
C GLN A 267 -16.96 -14.46 -5.55
N ARG A 268 -15.79 -14.79 -4.98
CA ARG A 268 -15.39 -14.34 -3.65
C ARG A 268 -15.25 -12.82 -3.59
N ALA A 269 -14.64 -12.20 -4.60
CA ALA A 269 -14.53 -10.76 -4.69
C ALA A 269 -15.91 -10.10 -4.74
N ALA A 270 -16.86 -10.67 -5.49
CA ALA A 270 -18.25 -10.19 -5.54
C ALA A 270 -18.95 -10.31 -4.17
N GLU A 271 -18.70 -11.40 -3.44
CA GLU A 271 -19.25 -11.60 -2.08
C GLU A 271 -18.70 -10.54 -1.12
N PHE A 272 -17.39 -10.21 -1.17
CA PHE A 272 -16.81 -9.12 -0.39
C PHE A 272 -17.39 -7.76 -0.79
N ASP A 273 -17.52 -7.48 -2.09
CA ASP A 273 -18.10 -6.22 -2.59
C ASP A 273 -19.55 -6.02 -2.12
N GLN A 274 -20.32 -7.09 -1.95
CA GLN A 274 -21.70 -7.04 -1.49
C GLN A 274 -21.84 -6.97 0.03
N ASN A 275 -20.97 -7.63 0.76
CA ASN A 275 -21.14 -7.88 2.19
C ASN A 275 -20.21 -7.03 3.08
N SER A 276 -19.23 -6.31 2.51
CA SER A 276 -18.29 -5.49 3.26
C SER A 276 -18.36 -4.02 2.87
N ASN A 277 -17.97 -3.16 3.80
CA ASN A 277 -17.80 -1.72 3.56
C ASN A 277 -16.31 -1.38 3.46
N ALA A 278 -15.62 -1.93 2.46
CA ALA A 278 -14.18 -1.72 2.28
C ALA A 278 -13.83 -0.34 1.69
N GLY A 279 -14.79 0.39 1.14
CA GLY A 279 -14.54 1.66 0.45
C GLY A 279 -13.91 1.52 -0.95
N PHE A 280 -13.71 0.28 -1.43
CA PHE A 280 -13.21 -0.05 -2.78
C PHE A 280 -13.76 -1.41 -3.22
N SER A 281 -13.61 -1.75 -4.51
CA SER A 281 -14.10 -3.04 -5.05
C SER A 281 -12.98 -4.06 -5.14
N PHE A 282 -13.17 -5.24 -4.53
CA PHE A 282 -12.27 -6.39 -4.65
C PHE A 282 -12.23 -6.93 -6.09
N ARG A 283 -13.35 -6.89 -6.83
CA ARG A 283 -13.39 -7.28 -8.24
C ARG A 283 -12.52 -6.38 -9.11
N GLU A 284 -12.44 -5.08 -8.80
CA GLU A 284 -11.55 -4.17 -9.51
C GLU A 284 -10.07 -4.50 -9.27
N LEU A 285 -9.69 -4.93 -8.07
CA LEU A 285 -8.32 -5.36 -7.79
C LEU A 285 -7.92 -6.56 -8.66
N LEU A 286 -8.86 -7.48 -8.93
CA LEU A 286 -8.59 -8.68 -9.74
C LEU A 286 -8.35 -8.39 -11.22
N ARG A 287 -8.80 -7.24 -11.76
CA ARG A 287 -8.63 -6.90 -13.19
C ARG A 287 -7.17 -6.75 -13.62
N THR A 288 -6.27 -6.53 -12.67
CA THR A 288 -4.83 -6.40 -12.92
C THR A 288 -4.04 -7.67 -12.60
N ALA A 289 -4.74 -8.78 -12.30
CA ALA A 289 -4.14 -10.08 -12.00
C ALA A 289 -3.45 -10.68 -13.24
N ASN A 290 -2.21 -11.21 -13.07
CA ASN A 290 -1.40 -11.89 -14.06
C ASN A 290 -0.96 -13.27 -13.57
#